data_f9b841327a253ed1e0dd5050659936e6
#
_entry.id   f9b841327a253ed1e0dd5050659936e6
#
_cell.length_a   1.000
_cell.length_b   1.000
_cell.length_c   1.000
_cell.angle_alpha   90.00
_cell.angle_beta   90.00
_cell.angle_gamma   90.00
#
_symmetry.space_group_name_H-M   'P 1'
#
loop_
_entity.id
_entity.type
_entity.pdbx_description
1 polymer ?
#
loop_
_entity_poly.entity_id
_entity_poly.type
_entity_poly.pdbx_seq_one_letter_code
_entity_poly.pdbx_strand_id
1 'polypeptide(L)'
;MHKGAIMAETQIRFEDGLSYERYMGDWSRRVGTVFLDWLTLPSGLKWIDVGCGNGAFTELIVERCAPTEVRGIDPSEAQLDFARKRPAARLAQFDRGDAMELPIPADTFDAAIMALVIFFVPDPAKGVAEMTRVVRPGGLVAAYAWDILGGGFTLEPLRIELRAMGIKPVDPPSVEASRIEAMRDLWTMAGLDAVETRQITVQRTFADFEEFWAITALGSPSTRPTVVAMSPTNVELFKKRVRARLPADAAGHITYASRANAIKGRVPG
;
A
#
# COMPACT_ATOMS: atom_id res chain seq x y z
N MET A 1 9.54 -6.35 -43.14
CA MET A 1 8.41 -6.45 -42.22
C MET A 1 8.94 -6.94 -40.90
N HIS A 2 9.29 -6.00 -39.99
CA HIS A 2 9.66 -6.34 -38.61
C HIS A 2 8.43 -6.10 -37.73
N LYS A 3 7.84 -7.18 -37.25
CA LYS A 3 6.80 -7.12 -36.21
C LYS A 3 7.48 -6.71 -34.91
N GLY A 4 7.13 -5.53 -34.41
CA GLY A 4 7.52 -5.07 -33.08
C GLY A 4 7.02 -6.05 -32.02
N ALA A 5 7.93 -6.56 -31.20
CA ALA A 5 7.61 -7.27 -30.00
C ALA A 5 6.92 -6.25 -29.06
N ILE A 6 5.65 -6.47 -28.77
CA ILE A 6 4.93 -5.80 -27.72
C ILE A 6 5.62 -6.23 -26.42
N MET A 7 6.37 -5.31 -25.80
CA MET A 7 6.91 -5.50 -24.45
C MET A 7 5.72 -5.71 -23.54
N ALA A 8 5.58 -6.91 -23.00
CA ALA A 8 4.59 -7.19 -21.96
C ALA A 8 4.85 -6.22 -20.79
N GLU A 9 3.88 -5.37 -20.46
CA GLU A 9 3.93 -4.55 -19.27
C GLU A 9 4.21 -5.46 -18.08
N THR A 10 5.31 -5.18 -17.37
CA THR A 10 5.71 -5.96 -16.20
C THR A 10 4.73 -5.63 -15.07
N GLN A 11 3.69 -6.42 -14.96
CA GLN A 11 2.68 -6.28 -13.92
C GLN A 11 3.29 -6.66 -12.56
N ILE A 12 3.17 -5.79 -11.57
CA ILE A 12 3.57 -6.09 -10.19
C ILE A 12 2.64 -7.18 -9.65
N ARG A 13 3.18 -8.38 -9.35
CA ARG A 13 2.41 -9.51 -8.83
C ARG A 13 2.84 -9.84 -7.40
N PHE A 14 1.86 -10.01 -6.53
CA PHE A 14 2.03 -10.35 -5.12
C PHE A 14 1.67 -11.83 -4.90
N GLU A 15 2.55 -12.74 -5.30
CA GLU A 15 2.31 -14.19 -5.24
C GLU A 15 2.87 -14.85 -3.97
N ASP A 16 3.77 -14.16 -3.24
CA ASP A 16 4.43 -14.66 -2.02
C ASP A 16 4.09 -13.78 -0.81
N GLY A 17 3.13 -14.21 -0.01
CA GLY A 17 2.66 -13.49 1.18
C GLY A 17 3.75 -13.32 2.27
N LEU A 18 4.68 -14.28 2.41
CA LEU A 18 5.76 -14.20 3.40
C LEU A 18 6.84 -13.20 3.00
N SER A 19 7.25 -13.19 1.75
CA SER A 19 8.20 -12.18 1.25
C SER A 19 7.59 -10.78 1.29
N TYR A 20 6.31 -10.65 0.96
CA TYR A 20 5.59 -9.38 1.09
C TYR A 20 5.51 -8.91 2.55
N GLU A 21 5.23 -9.81 3.49
CA GLU A 21 5.20 -9.49 4.93
C GLU A 21 6.54 -8.96 5.43
N ARG A 22 7.66 -9.60 5.07
CA ARG A 22 9.01 -9.13 5.44
C ARG A 22 9.35 -7.79 4.82
N TYR A 23 8.96 -7.59 3.57
CA TYR A 23 9.23 -6.35 2.83
C TYR A 23 8.36 -5.20 3.31
N MET A 24 7.04 -5.37 3.29
CA MET A 24 6.08 -4.29 3.51
C MET A 24 5.39 -4.33 4.87
N GLY A 25 5.32 -5.49 5.54
CA GLY A 25 4.51 -5.67 6.75
C GLY A 25 4.88 -4.72 7.89
N ASP A 26 6.18 -4.57 8.22
CA ASP A 26 6.61 -3.63 9.26
C ASP A 26 6.31 -2.17 8.89
N TRP A 27 6.53 -1.78 7.63
CA TRP A 27 6.19 -0.45 7.14
C TRP A 27 4.68 -0.18 7.20
N SER A 28 3.88 -1.13 6.71
CA SER A 28 2.41 -1.05 6.71
C SER A 28 1.85 -0.92 8.12
N ARG A 29 2.37 -1.72 9.06
CA ARG A 29 1.95 -1.68 10.46
C ARG A 29 2.26 -0.33 11.11
N ARG A 30 3.44 0.24 10.86
CA ARG A 30 3.83 1.56 11.39
C ARG A 30 2.93 2.67 10.87
N VAL A 31 2.73 2.76 9.55
CA VAL A 31 1.85 3.77 8.95
C VAL A 31 0.40 3.53 9.36
N GLY A 32 -0.07 2.28 9.29
CA GLY A 32 -1.44 1.91 9.65
C GLY A 32 -1.79 2.27 11.08
N THR A 33 -0.87 2.11 12.03
CA THR A 33 -1.07 2.52 13.43
C THR A 33 -1.34 4.02 13.54
N VAL A 34 -0.47 4.86 12.97
CA VAL A 34 -0.63 6.32 13.00
C VAL A 34 -1.89 6.76 12.23
N PHE A 35 -2.21 6.05 11.14
CA PHE A 35 -3.40 6.32 10.35
C PHE A 35 -4.68 6.03 11.14
N LEU A 36 -4.80 4.86 11.78
CA LEU A 36 -5.97 4.53 12.60
C LEU A 36 -6.15 5.49 13.78
N ASP A 37 -5.05 5.89 14.44
CA ASP A 37 -5.09 6.89 15.51
C ASP A 37 -5.61 8.26 15.00
N TRP A 38 -5.29 8.64 13.76
CA TRP A 38 -5.80 9.88 13.15
C TRP A 38 -7.27 9.80 12.74
N LEU A 39 -7.80 8.63 12.40
CA LEU A 39 -9.22 8.49 12.05
C LEU A 39 -10.13 8.79 13.24
N THR A 40 -9.66 8.54 14.47
CA THR A 40 -10.40 8.81 15.73
C THR A 40 -11.82 8.25 15.74
N LEU A 41 -11.99 7.01 15.24
CA LEU A 41 -13.29 6.34 15.19
C LEU A 41 -13.60 5.61 16.50
N PRO A 42 -14.88 5.56 16.92
CA PRO A 42 -15.30 4.78 18.09
C PRO A 42 -15.14 3.27 17.85
N SER A 43 -15.17 2.49 18.91
CA SER A 43 -15.29 1.03 18.85
C SER A 43 -16.68 0.58 18.37
N GLY A 44 -16.80 -0.69 17.99
CA GLY A 44 -18.09 -1.31 17.67
C GLY A 44 -18.57 -1.04 16.23
N LEU A 45 -17.72 -0.52 15.36
CA LEU A 45 -18.08 -0.23 13.96
C LEU A 45 -17.93 -1.48 13.08
N LYS A 46 -18.65 -1.44 11.95
CA LYS A 46 -18.47 -2.36 10.82
C LYS A 46 -17.50 -1.75 9.80
N TRP A 47 -16.46 -2.48 9.46
CA TRP A 47 -15.40 -2.02 8.57
C TRP A 47 -15.30 -2.84 7.30
N ILE A 48 -14.95 -2.19 6.20
CA ILE A 48 -14.48 -2.85 4.98
C ILE A 48 -13.05 -2.40 4.65
N ASP A 49 -12.17 -3.37 4.43
CA ASP A 49 -10.78 -3.19 3.99
C ASP A 49 -10.67 -3.58 2.52
N VAL A 50 -10.63 -2.57 1.65
CA VAL A 50 -10.66 -2.73 0.18
C VAL A 50 -9.23 -2.84 -0.34
N GLY A 51 -8.90 -3.98 -0.94
CA GLY A 51 -7.54 -4.36 -1.29
C GLY A 51 -6.79 -4.89 -0.07
N CYS A 52 -7.44 -5.72 0.74
CA CYS A 52 -6.90 -6.20 2.02
C CYS A 52 -5.62 -7.03 1.90
N GLY A 53 -5.28 -7.51 0.72
CA GLY A 53 -4.11 -8.34 0.44
C GLY A 53 -4.03 -9.53 1.40
N ASN A 54 -2.87 -9.70 2.03
CA ASN A 54 -2.63 -10.76 3.01
C ASN A 54 -3.28 -10.52 4.39
N GLY A 55 -4.15 -9.52 4.54
CA GLY A 55 -4.88 -9.22 5.76
C GLY A 55 -4.11 -8.49 6.86
N ALA A 56 -2.91 -7.96 6.58
CA ALA A 56 -2.09 -7.30 7.60
C ALA A 56 -2.75 -6.05 8.19
N PHE A 57 -3.40 -5.23 7.36
CA PHE A 57 -4.13 -4.05 7.86
C PHE A 57 -5.47 -4.43 8.48
N THR A 58 -6.18 -5.43 7.92
CA THR A 58 -7.38 -6.00 8.54
C THR A 58 -7.11 -6.46 9.97
N GLU A 59 -5.99 -7.16 10.20
CA GLU A 59 -5.55 -7.58 11.55
C GLU A 59 -5.34 -6.39 12.48
N LEU A 60 -4.72 -5.32 11.98
CA LEU A 60 -4.50 -4.09 12.74
C LEU A 60 -5.82 -3.40 13.12
N ILE A 61 -6.84 -3.39 12.24
CA ILE A 61 -8.21 -2.93 12.57
C ILE A 61 -8.78 -3.74 13.72
N VAL A 62 -8.72 -5.08 13.65
CA VAL A 62 -9.23 -5.97 14.70
C VAL A 62 -8.54 -5.71 16.04
N GLU A 63 -7.21 -5.58 16.04
CA GLU A 63 -6.43 -5.38 17.26
C GLU A 63 -6.68 -4.02 17.93
N ARG A 64 -6.94 -2.96 17.16
CA ARG A 64 -6.94 -1.59 17.66
C ARG A 64 -8.31 -0.92 17.75
N CYS A 65 -9.26 -1.33 16.91
CA CYS A 65 -10.52 -0.62 16.75
C CYS A 65 -11.71 -1.34 17.40
N ALA A 66 -11.52 -2.55 17.95
CA ALA A 66 -12.59 -3.38 18.50
C ALA A 66 -13.86 -3.37 17.63
N PRO A 67 -13.77 -3.78 16.34
CA PRO A 67 -14.89 -3.76 15.42
C PRO A 67 -15.94 -4.81 15.78
N THR A 68 -17.19 -4.63 15.34
CA THR A 68 -18.22 -5.67 15.38
C THR A 68 -18.14 -6.59 14.16
N GLU A 69 -17.64 -6.08 13.04
CA GLU A 69 -17.47 -6.81 11.79
C GLU A 69 -16.32 -6.19 10.98
N VAL A 70 -15.48 -7.02 10.38
CA VAL A 70 -14.51 -6.58 9.38
C VAL A 70 -14.63 -7.45 8.15
N ARG A 71 -14.72 -6.83 6.98
CA ARG A 71 -14.70 -7.51 5.70
C ARG A 71 -13.50 -7.07 4.88
N GLY A 72 -12.66 -8.01 4.49
CA GLY A 72 -11.53 -7.78 3.57
C GLY A 72 -11.90 -8.21 2.16
N ILE A 73 -11.67 -7.35 1.18
CA ILE A 73 -11.88 -7.65 -0.25
C ILE A 73 -10.56 -7.51 -0.99
N ASP A 74 -10.19 -8.53 -1.78
CA ASP A 74 -9.00 -8.49 -2.63
C ASP A 74 -9.22 -9.32 -3.91
N PRO A 75 -8.68 -8.93 -5.08
CA PRO A 75 -8.80 -9.73 -6.31
C PRO A 75 -7.93 -10.99 -6.30
N SER A 76 -6.90 -11.09 -5.44
CA SER A 76 -5.93 -12.18 -5.41
C SER A 76 -6.32 -13.27 -4.41
N GLU A 77 -6.77 -14.42 -4.91
CA GLU A 77 -7.10 -15.55 -4.03
C GLU A 77 -5.87 -16.04 -3.23
N ALA A 78 -4.67 -15.98 -3.81
CA ALA A 78 -3.44 -16.34 -3.10
C ALA A 78 -3.18 -15.46 -1.86
N GLN A 79 -3.50 -14.17 -1.94
CA GLN A 79 -3.42 -13.25 -0.80
C GLN A 79 -4.51 -13.56 0.24
N LEU A 80 -5.74 -13.81 -0.21
CA LEU A 80 -6.86 -14.15 0.66
C LEU A 80 -6.63 -15.45 1.43
N ASP A 81 -6.03 -16.45 0.80
CA ASP A 81 -5.65 -17.72 1.45
C ASP A 81 -4.66 -17.51 2.60
N PHE A 82 -3.79 -16.52 2.48
CA PHE A 82 -2.89 -16.11 3.56
C PHE A 82 -3.65 -15.33 4.64
N ALA A 83 -4.50 -14.39 4.25
CA ALA A 83 -5.31 -13.59 5.17
C ALA A 83 -6.21 -14.45 6.08
N ARG A 84 -6.85 -15.48 5.51
CA ARG A 84 -7.70 -16.42 6.25
C ARG A 84 -6.97 -17.23 7.33
N LYS A 85 -5.63 -17.30 7.26
CA LYS A 85 -4.80 -18.02 8.26
C LYS A 85 -4.33 -17.11 9.39
N ARG A 86 -4.55 -15.80 9.31
CA ARG A 86 -4.17 -14.85 10.36
C ARG A 86 -5.07 -14.99 11.60
N PRO A 87 -4.57 -14.63 12.81
CA PRO A 87 -5.39 -14.60 14.02
C PRO A 87 -6.65 -13.75 13.90
N ALA A 88 -6.58 -12.63 13.16
CA ALA A 88 -7.71 -11.75 12.89
C ALA A 88 -8.86 -12.40 12.12
N ALA A 89 -8.62 -13.50 11.40
CA ALA A 89 -9.64 -14.21 10.62
C ALA A 89 -10.85 -14.68 11.45
N ARG A 90 -10.72 -14.72 12.77
CA ARG A 90 -11.86 -15.07 13.69
C ARG A 90 -12.92 -13.97 13.73
N LEU A 91 -12.56 -12.71 13.45
CA LEU A 91 -13.42 -11.52 13.48
C LEU A 91 -13.51 -10.83 12.12
N ALA A 92 -12.87 -11.38 11.10
CA ALA A 92 -12.85 -10.85 9.75
C ALA A 92 -13.31 -11.91 8.75
N GLN A 93 -14.03 -11.47 7.72
CA GLN A 93 -14.37 -12.28 6.54
C GLN A 93 -13.54 -11.79 5.35
N PHE A 94 -13.04 -12.72 4.54
CA PHE A 94 -12.21 -12.42 3.39
C PHE A 94 -12.84 -12.99 2.11
N ASP A 95 -13.22 -12.08 1.21
CA ASP A 95 -13.89 -12.42 -0.04
C ASP A 95 -13.12 -11.89 -1.24
N ARG A 96 -13.20 -12.63 -2.34
CA ARG A 96 -12.66 -12.17 -3.61
C ARG A 96 -13.56 -11.10 -4.23
N GLY A 97 -12.97 -9.98 -4.66
CA GLY A 97 -13.69 -8.92 -5.34
C GLY A 97 -12.76 -7.86 -5.93
N ASP A 98 -13.34 -7.01 -6.76
CA ASP A 98 -12.68 -5.86 -7.38
C ASP A 98 -13.07 -4.59 -6.64
N ALA A 99 -12.10 -3.71 -6.35
CA ALA A 99 -12.32 -2.42 -5.73
C ALA A 99 -13.26 -1.52 -6.55
N MET A 100 -13.32 -1.71 -7.87
CA MET A 100 -14.17 -0.96 -8.78
C MET A 100 -15.59 -1.53 -8.93
N GLU A 101 -15.87 -2.68 -8.30
CA GLU A 101 -17.20 -3.34 -8.30
C GLU A 101 -17.30 -4.23 -7.07
N LEU A 102 -17.53 -3.59 -5.90
CA LEU A 102 -17.60 -4.32 -4.63
C LEU A 102 -18.87 -5.17 -4.56
N PRO A 103 -18.75 -6.49 -4.25
CA PRO A 103 -19.90 -7.39 -4.16
C PRO A 103 -20.68 -7.19 -2.84
N ILE A 104 -20.96 -5.94 -2.50
CA ILE A 104 -21.53 -5.48 -1.23
C ILE A 104 -22.70 -4.55 -1.51
N PRO A 105 -23.84 -4.69 -0.82
CA PRO A 105 -24.93 -3.72 -0.90
C PRO A 105 -24.49 -2.31 -0.45
N ALA A 106 -25.21 -1.29 -0.90
CA ALA A 106 -25.04 0.07 -0.41
C ALA A 106 -25.27 0.16 1.11
N ASP A 107 -24.72 1.18 1.76
CA ASP A 107 -24.99 1.55 3.15
C ASP A 107 -24.75 0.43 4.18
N THR A 108 -23.82 -0.48 3.90
CA THR A 108 -23.57 -1.68 4.73
C THR A 108 -22.60 -1.42 5.87
N PHE A 109 -21.57 -0.59 5.66
CA PHE A 109 -20.46 -0.37 6.59
C PHE A 109 -20.46 1.03 7.19
N ASP A 110 -19.80 1.14 8.35
CA ASP A 110 -19.54 2.43 9.01
C ASP A 110 -18.27 3.10 8.49
N ALA A 111 -17.31 2.28 8.06
CA ALA A 111 -16.03 2.76 7.56
C ALA A 111 -15.49 1.88 6.42
N ALA A 112 -15.01 2.51 5.34
CA ALA A 112 -14.29 1.86 4.25
C ALA A 112 -12.86 2.40 4.16
N ILE A 113 -11.89 1.49 4.05
CA ILE A 113 -10.47 1.84 4.00
C ILE A 113 -9.80 1.22 2.77
N MET A 114 -8.91 1.99 2.11
CA MET A 114 -7.89 1.48 1.19
C MET A 114 -6.49 1.73 1.76
N ALA A 115 -5.85 0.68 2.24
CA ALA A 115 -4.52 0.75 2.86
C ALA A 115 -3.42 0.38 1.86
N LEU A 116 -2.72 1.37 1.29
CA LEU A 116 -1.66 1.20 0.27
C LEU A 116 -2.15 0.58 -1.06
N VAL A 117 -3.39 0.85 -1.46
CA VAL A 117 -4.05 0.18 -2.59
C VAL A 117 -4.40 1.11 -3.73
N ILE A 118 -4.81 2.35 -3.47
CA ILE A 118 -5.42 3.25 -4.46
C ILE A 118 -4.61 3.39 -5.77
N PHE A 119 -3.29 3.36 -5.69
CA PHE A 119 -2.41 3.44 -6.85
C PHE A 119 -2.33 2.15 -7.69
N PHE A 120 -2.88 1.04 -7.19
CA PHE A 120 -3.05 -0.22 -7.93
C PHE A 120 -4.41 -0.33 -8.61
N VAL A 121 -5.40 0.47 -8.21
CA VAL A 121 -6.73 0.47 -8.80
C VAL A 121 -6.66 1.10 -10.19
N PRO A 122 -7.05 0.39 -11.27
CA PRO A 122 -6.98 0.93 -12.64
C PRO A 122 -7.79 2.22 -12.85
N ASP A 123 -8.96 2.33 -12.22
CA ASP A 123 -9.79 3.53 -12.15
C ASP A 123 -10.02 3.90 -10.68
N PRO A 124 -9.13 4.75 -10.10
CA PRO A 124 -9.27 5.18 -8.70
C PRO A 124 -10.57 5.90 -8.39
N ALA A 125 -11.13 6.65 -9.34
CA ALA A 125 -12.40 7.36 -9.13
C ALA A 125 -13.56 6.37 -8.94
N LYS A 126 -13.60 5.31 -9.74
CA LYS A 126 -14.58 4.24 -9.59
C LYS A 126 -14.39 3.49 -8.27
N GLY A 127 -13.15 3.21 -7.88
CA GLY A 127 -12.85 2.58 -6.59
C GLY A 127 -13.33 3.41 -5.39
N VAL A 128 -13.09 4.72 -5.39
CA VAL A 128 -13.56 5.62 -4.32
C VAL A 128 -15.08 5.74 -4.33
N ALA A 129 -15.72 5.77 -5.51
CA ALA A 129 -17.19 5.78 -5.62
C ALA A 129 -17.82 4.51 -5.02
N GLU A 130 -17.21 3.33 -5.24
CA GLU A 130 -17.67 2.08 -4.65
C GLU A 130 -17.49 2.05 -3.12
N MET A 131 -16.35 2.56 -2.61
CA MET A 131 -16.16 2.74 -1.16
C MET A 131 -17.25 3.65 -0.58
N THR A 132 -17.57 4.76 -1.27
CA THR A 132 -18.61 5.70 -0.84
C THR A 132 -19.98 5.03 -0.84
N ARG A 133 -20.30 4.25 -1.87
CA ARG A 133 -21.57 3.53 -2.01
C ARG A 133 -21.84 2.52 -0.89
N VAL A 134 -20.81 1.77 -0.48
CA VAL A 134 -20.97 0.71 0.53
C VAL A 134 -20.97 1.23 1.97
N VAL A 135 -20.63 2.50 2.16
CA VAL A 135 -20.63 3.16 3.48
C VAL A 135 -21.93 3.92 3.67
N ARG A 136 -22.55 3.75 4.85
CA ARG A 136 -23.80 4.42 5.20
C ARG A 136 -23.64 5.95 5.32
N PRO A 137 -24.70 6.72 5.19
CA PRO A 137 -24.71 8.16 5.46
C PRO A 137 -24.06 8.49 6.83
N GLY A 138 -23.19 9.50 6.86
CA GLY A 138 -22.38 9.88 8.02
C GLY A 138 -21.17 8.99 8.30
N GLY A 139 -21.02 7.86 7.61
CA GLY A 139 -19.86 6.96 7.74
C GLY A 139 -18.60 7.54 7.14
N LEU A 140 -17.47 6.84 7.30
CA LEU A 140 -16.13 7.31 6.92
C LEU A 140 -15.59 6.54 5.71
N VAL A 141 -15.03 7.27 4.74
CA VAL A 141 -14.23 6.72 3.64
C VAL A 141 -12.81 7.28 3.77
N ALA A 142 -11.81 6.39 3.86
CA ALA A 142 -10.44 6.83 4.06
C ALA A 142 -9.43 5.94 3.31
N ALA A 143 -8.26 6.51 3.02
CA ALA A 143 -7.15 5.78 2.41
C ALA A 143 -5.80 6.35 2.83
N TYR A 144 -4.75 5.55 2.68
CA TYR A 144 -3.40 6.07 2.64
C TYR A 144 -2.57 5.36 1.56
N ALA A 145 -1.62 6.08 1.01
CA ALA A 145 -0.76 5.64 -0.08
C ALA A 145 0.66 6.15 0.16
N TRP A 146 1.68 5.36 -0.21
CA TRP A 146 3.04 5.88 -0.22
C TRP A 146 3.14 7.10 -1.14
N ASP A 147 3.82 8.14 -0.70
CA ASP A 147 4.11 9.33 -1.50
C ASP A 147 5.20 9.02 -2.56
N ILE A 148 4.80 8.21 -3.56
CA ILE A 148 5.71 7.63 -4.55
C ILE A 148 6.39 8.73 -5.39
N LEU A 149 5.62 9.72 -5.81
CA LEU A 149 6.10 10.78 -6.70
C LEU A 149 6.73 11.95 -5.94
N GLY A 150 6.44 12.10 -4.64
CA GLY A 150 7.05 13.08 -3.77
C GLY A 150 8.31 12.59 -3.04
N GLY A 151 8.82 11.39 -3.39
CA GLY A 151 10.06 10.85 -2.81
C GLY A 151 9.90 10.23 -1.42
N GLY A 152 8.67 9.96 -0.98
CA GLY A 152 8.38 9.31 0.31
C GLY A 152 8.29 7.79 0.26
N PHE A 153 8.48 7.17 -0.90
CA PHE A 153 8.32 5.73 -1.05
C PHE A 153 9.43 4.94 -0.37
N THR A 154 9.09 3.80 0.22
CA THR A 154 10.05 2.91 0.89
C THR A 154 11.18 2.41 -0.01
N LEU A 155 10.97 2.40 -1.33
CA LEU A 155 11.97 2.02 -2.34
C LEU A 155 12.75 3.21 -2.90
N GLU A 156 12.51 4.43 -2.47
CA GLU A 156 13.11 5.61 -3.10
C GLU A 156 14.65 5.57 -3.17
N PRO A 157 15.39 5.09 -2.16
CA PRO A 157 16.84 4.94 -2.28
C PRO A 157 17.29 4.07 -3.46
N LEU A 158 16.52 3.01 -3.78
CA LEU A 158 16.77 2.13 -4.92
C LEU A 158 16.36 2.81 -6.23
N ARG A 159 15.19 3.44 -6.25
CA ARG A 159 14.60 4.09 -7.43
C ARG A 159 15.47 5.23 -7.96
N ILE A 160 16.06 6.03 -7.08
CA ILE A 160 17.00 7.10 -7.45
C ILE A 160 18.20 6.51 -8.20
N GLU A 161 18.81 5.45 -7.67
CA GLU A 161 19.99 4.85 -8.28
C GLU A 161 19.67 4.09 -9.58
N LEU A 162 18.51 3.43 -9.67
CA LEU A 162 18.05 2.87 -10.95
C LEU A 162 17.92 3.95 -12.03
N ARG A 163 17.27 5.08 -11.72
CA ARG A 163 17.17 6.21 -12.66
C ARG A 163 18.55 6.74 -13.07
N ALA A 164 19.47 6.86 -12.12
CA ALA A 164 20.84 7.31 -12.38
C ALA A 164 21.67 6.32 -13.22
N MET A 165 21.25 5.04 -13.27
CA MET A 165 21.80 4.01 -14.17
C MET A 165 21.04 3.92 -15.51
N GLY A 166 20.10 4.83 -15.79
CA GLY A 166 19.28 4.81 -17.01
C GLY A 166 18.16 3.77 -17.01
N ILE A 167 17.85 3.18 -15.86
CA ILE A 167 16.82 2.15 -15.72
C ILE A 167 15.57 2.80 -15.14
N LYS A 168 14.45 2.73 -15.88
CA LYS A 168 13.16 3.23 -15.38
C LYS A 168 12.59 2.28 -14.32
N PRO A 169 12.35 2.76 -13.08
CA PRO A 169 11.66 1.95 -12.08
C PRO A 169 10.24 1.60 -12.51
N VAL A 170 9.75 0.44 -12.09
CA VAL A 170 8.36 0.04 -12.34
C VAL A 170 7.44 0.85 -11.44
N ASP A 171 6.46 1.51 -12.02
CA ASP A 171 5.42 2.25 -11.32
C ASP A 171 4.10 1.45 -11.33
N PRO A 172 3.26 1.59 -10.29
CA PRO A 172 1.90 1.06 -10.32
C PRO A 172 1.04 1.81 -11.35
N PRO A 173 -0.05 1.20 -11.86
CA PRO A 173 -0.83 1.73 -12.97
C PRO A 173 -1.39 3.14 -12.71
N SER A 174 -1.81 3.42 -11.49
CA SER A 174 -2.40 4.71 -11.12
C SER A 174 -1.51 5.47 -10.12
N VAL A 175 -0.20 5.55 -10.39
CA VAL A 175 0.78 6.16 -9.48
C VAL A 175 0.42 7.61 -9.10
N GLU A 176 -0.21 8.36 -10.00
CA GLU A 176 -0.67 9.74 -9.73
C GLU A 176 -1.69 9.82 -8.58
N ALA A 177 -2.51 8.78 -8.38
CA ALA A 177 -3.44 8.70 -7.26
C ALA A 177 -2.76 8.62 -5.88
N SER A 178 -1.43 8.47 -5.84
CA SER A 178 -0.65 8.55 -4.60
C SER A 178 -0.34 9.99 -4.15
N ARG A 179 -0.57 11.00 -5.00
CA ARG A 179 -0.40 12.42 -4.64
C ARG A 179 -1.54 12.90 -3.74
N ILE A 180 -1.20 13.74 -2.78
CA ILE A 180 -2.19 14.24 -1.82
C ILE A 180 -3.28 15.08 -2.50
N GLU A 181 -2.92 15.85 -3.54
CA GLU A 181 -3.85 16.64 -4.33
C GLU A 181 -4.81 15.74 -5.11
N ALA A 182 -4.29 14.71 -5.80
CA ALA A 182 -5.11 13.75 -6.55
C ALA A 182 -6.07 12.99 -5.62
N MET A 183 -5.60 12.57 -4.44
CA MET A 183 -6.49 11.96 -3.43
C MET A 183 -7.62 12.91 -3.04
N ARG A 184 -7.31 14.20 -2.80
CA ARG A 184 -8.33 15.21 -2.45
C ARG A 184 -9.36 15.37 -3.56
N ASP A 185 -8.92 15.45 -4.81
CA ASP A 185 -9.82 15.56 -5.97
C ASP A 185 -10.74 14.33 -6.07
N LEU A 186 -10.20 13.12 -5.90
CA LEU A 186 -10.99 11.88 -5.93
C LEU A 186 -12.06 11.85 -4.84
N TRP A 187 -11.76 12.26 -3.59
CA TRP A 187 -12.71 12.32 -2.48
C TRP A 187 -13.79 13.38 -2.71
N THR A 188 -13.38 14.56 -3.21
CA THR A 188 -14.32 15.65 -3.54
C THR A 188 -15.24 15.25 -4.70
N MET A 189 -14.70 14.63 -5.75
CA MET A 189 -15.50 14.16 -6.89
C MET A 189 -16.49 13.04 -6.51
N ALA A 190 -16.15 12.22 -5.51
CA ALA A 190 -17.05 11.20 -4.96
C ALA A 190 -18.15 11.79 -4.05
N GLY A 191 -18.20 13.12 -3.88
CA GLY A 191 -19.22 13.80 -3.09
C GLY A 191 -19.05 13.66 -1.58
N LEU A 192 -17.85 13.35 -1.11
CA LEU A 192 -17.56 13.21 0.32
C LEU A 192 -17.39 14.58 1.00
N ASP A 193 -17.98 14.72 2.17
CA ASP A 193 -17.87 15.90 3.03
C ASP A 193 -16.69 15.81 4.00
N ALA A 194 -16.32 16.93 4.63
CA ALA A 194 -15.28 17.05 5.65
C ALA A 194 -13.96 16.35 5.22
N VAL A 195 -13.55 16.57 3.98
CA VAL A 195 -12.35 15.99 3.41
C VAL A 195 -11.11 16.57 4.09
N GLU A 196 -10.36 15.71 4.77
CA GLU A 196 -9.09 16.04 5.44
C GLU A 196 -7.96 15.20 4.88
N THR A 197 -6.77 15.81 4.76
CA THR A 197 -5.55 15.12 4.33
C THR A 197 -4.45 15.25 5.37
N ARG A 198 -3.56 14.25 5.42
CA ARG A 198 -2.39 14.23 6.32
C ARG A 198 -1.22 13.53 5.65
N GLN A 199 0.00 13.97 5.96
CA GLN A 199 1.21 13.20 5.67
C GLN A 199 1.64 12.44 6.93
N ILE A 200 1.94 11.16 6.77
CA ILE A 200 2.40 10.27 7.84
C ILE A 200 3.82 9.85 7.50
N THR A 201 4.78 10.24 8.34
CA THR A 201 6.17 9.81 8.21
C THR A 201 6.48 8.77 9.26
N VAL A 202 7.05 7.65 8.84
CA VAL A 202 7.51 6.57 9.71
C VAL A 202 8.94 6.18 9.38
N GLN A 203 9.64 5.56 10.33
CA GLN A 203 11.01 5.12 10.18
C GLN A 203 11.11 3.63 10.38
N ARG A 204 12.06 3.00 9.68
CA ARG A 204 12.46 1.62 9.88
C ARG A 204 13.97 1.54 10.00
N THR A 205 14.42 0.69 10.93
CA THR A 205 15.83 0.36 11.13
C THR A 205 16.08 -1.06 10.64
N PHE A 206 17.17 -1.24 9.90
CA PHE A 206 17.71 -2.52 9.46
C PHE A 206 19.01 -2.75 10.21
N ALA A 207 19.32 -4.00 10.54
CA ALA A 207 20.52 -4.37 11.27
C ALA A 207 21.80 -4.00 10.50
N ASP A 208 21.75 -4.09 9.17
CA ASP A 208 22.85 -3.70 8.29
C ASP A 208 22.36 -3.51 6.84
N PHE A 209 23.30 -3.24 5.93
CA PHE A 209 22.98 -3.09 4.51
C PHE A 209 22.58 -4.41 3.84
N GLU A 210 23.08 -5.54 4.27
CA GLU A 210 22.74 -6.82 3.64
C GLU A 210 21.31 -7.23 4.00
N GLU A 211 20.86 -6.95 5.22
CA GLU A 211 19.44 -7.10 5.59
C GLU A 211 18.56 -6.14 4.78
N PHE A 212 18.93 -4.86 4.70
CA PHE A 212 18.22 -3.89 3.87
C PHE A 212 18.12 -4.38 2.42
N TRP A 213 19.22 -4.82 1.84
CA TRP A 213 19.29 -5.29 0.45
C TRP A 213 18.39 -6.51 0.23
N ALA A 214 18.49 -7.52 1.09
CA ALA A 214 17.70 -8.74 1.00
C ALA A 214 16.20 -8.47 1.10
N ILE A 215 15.79 -7.61 2.02
CA ILE A 215 14.40 -7.29 2.27
C ILE A 215 13.85 -6.31 1.21
N THR A 216 14.59 -5.25 0.90
CA THR A 216 14.07 -4.12 0.10
C THR A 216 14.33 -4.31 -1.40
N ALA A 217 15.53 -4.71 -1.79
CA ALA A 217 15.86 -4.89 -3.22
C ALA A 217 15.37 -6.24 -3.77
N LEU A 218 15.61 -7.33 -3.03
CA LEU A 218 15.27 -8.69 -3.44
C LEU A 218 13.89 -9.15 -2.95
N GLY A 219 13.37 -8.58 -1.86
CA GLY A 219 12.03 -8.88 -1.35
C GLY A 219 10.91 -8.13 -2.06
N SER A 220 11.23 -7.01 -2.75
CA SER A 220 10.23 -6.23 -3.45
C SER A 220 9.86 -6.82 -4.81
N PRO A 221 8.56 -7.04 -5.10
CA PRO A 221 8.11 -7.55 -6.40
C PRO A 221 8.34 -6.56 -7.54
N SER A 222 8.51 -5.28 -7.27
CA SER A 222 8.79 -4.25 -8.29
C SER A 222 10.29 -4.07 -8.59
N THR A 223 11.18 -4.40 -7.64
CA THR A 223 12.63 -4.19 -7.79
C THR A 223 13.37 -5.49 -8.12
N ARG A 224 12.98 -6.60 -7.51
CA ARG A 224 13.62 -7.91 -7.72
C ARG A 224 13.80 -8.31 -9.18
N PRO A 225 12.78 -8.22 -10.07
CA PRO A 225 12.95 -8.61 -11.47
C PRO A 225 14.03 -7.79 -12.17
N THR A 226 14.10 -6.48 -11.87
CA THR A 226 15.12 -5.59 -12.41
C THR A 226 16.52 -5.99 -11.95
N VAL A 227 16.70 -6.28 -10.65
CA VAL A 227 18.00 -6.68 -10.07
C VAL A 227 18.46 -8.02 -10.63
N VAL A 228 17.55 -8.99 -10.74
CA VAL A 228 17.87 -10.34 -11.29
C VAL A 228 18.26 -10.27 -12.77
N ALA A 229 17.72 -9.33 -13.52
CA ALA A 229 18.05 -9.14 -14.94
C ALA A 229 19.37 -8.39 -15.19
N MET A 230 19.98 -7.80 -14.14
CA MET A 230 21.27 -7.09 -14.27
C MET A 230 22.44 -8.08 -14.41
N SER A 231 23.51 -7.62 -15.11
CA SER A 231 24.81 -8.33 -15.05
C SER A 231 25.39 -8.27 -13.63
N PRO A 232 26.22 -9.25 -13.21
CA PRO A 232 26.87 -9.22 -11.90
C PRO A 232 27.61 -7.90 -11.59
N THR A 233 28.30 -7.34 -12.58
CA THR A 233 29.01 -6.06 -12.46
C THR A 233 28.03 -4.90 -12.17
N ASN A 234 26.88 -4.86 -12.85
CA ASN A 234 25.87 -3.85 -12.61
C ASN A 234 25.17 -4.01 -11.26
N VAL A 235 24.96 -5.24 -10.79
CA VAL A 235 24.44 -5.50 -9.44
C VAL A 235 25.38 -4.92 -8.39
N GLU A 236 26.69 -5.20 -8.48
CA GLU A 236 27.68 -4.67 -7.53
C GLU A 236 27.78 -3.14 -7.59
N LEU A 237 27.73 -2.56 -8.76
CA LEU A 237 27.69 -1.10 -8.90
C LEU A 237 26.42 -0.52 -8.25
N PHE A 238 25.25 -1.12 -8.49
CA PHE A 238 24.00 -0.71 -7.90
C PHE A 238 24.02 -0.81 -6.38
N LYS A 239 24.47 -1.95 -5.82
CA LYS A 239 24.66 -2.14 -4.37
C LYS A 239 25.54 -1.05 -3.76
N LYS A 240 26.70 -0.79 -4.38
CA LYS A 240 27.65 0.24 -3.91
C LYS A 240 27.00 1.63 -3.88
N ARG A 241 26.26 1.99 -4.92
CA ARG A 241 25.60 3.31 -5.02
C ARG A 241 24.48 3.46 -4.00
N VAL A 242 23.63 2.43 -3.86
CA VAL A 242 22.54 2.43 -2.87
C VAL A 242 23.10 2.50 -1.44
N ARG A 243 24.17 1.71 -1.14
CA ARG A 243 24.83 1.75 0.17
C ARG A 243 25.37 3.15 0.50
N ALA A 244 25.97 3.83 -0.45
CA ALA A 244 26.51 5.19 -0.26
C ALA A 244 25.41 6.24 0.00
N ARG A 245 24.17 5.96 -0.35
CA ARG A 245 23.01 6.85 -0.15
C ARG A 245 22.35 6.69 1.21
N LEU A 246 22.46 5.52 1.79
CA LEU A 246 21.75 5.18 3.03
C LEU A 246 22.55 5.65 4.27
N PRO A 247 21.91 6.28 5.26
CA PRO A 247 22.56 6.63 6.50
C PRO A 247 22.83 5.37 7.32
N ALA A 248 24.09 5.15 7.68
CA ALA A 248 24.50 4.10 8.61
C ALA A 248 25.07 4.74 9.89
N ASP A 249 24.70 4.19 11.05
CA ASP A 249 25.29 4.57 12.33
C ASP A 249 26.67 3.89 12.53
N ALA A 250 27.32 4.16 13.67
CA ALA A 250 28.62 3.59 13.99
C ALA A 250 28.61 2.04 14.15
N ALA A 251 27.46 1.45 14.41
CA ALA A 251 27.26 -0.01 14.49
C ALA A 251 26.90 -0.64 13.14
N GLY A 252 26.67 0.19 12.10
CA GLY A 252 26.27 -0.25 10.76
C GLY A 252 24.75 -0.36 10.54
N HIS A 253 23.93 -0.02 11.54
CA HIS A 253 22.48 -0.01 11.37
C HIS A 253 22.05 1.06 10.39
N ILE A 254 21.07 0.74 9.55
CA ILE A 254 20.50 1.65 8.58
C ILE A 254 19.09 2.05 9.01
N THR A 255 18.91 3.33 9.32
CA THR A 255 17.57 3.89 9.64
C THR A 255 17.21 4.95 8.61
N TYR A 256 16.05 4.79 7.96
CA TYR A 256 15.54 5.83 7.08
C TYR A 256 14.02 5.97 7.21
N ALA A 257 13.54 7.14 6.79
CA ALA A 257 12.13 7.51 6.85
C ALA A 257 11.45 7.26 5.50
N SER A 258 10.17 6.91 5.58
CA SER A 258 9.25 6.89 4.44
C SER A 258 7.98 7.64 4.80
N ARG A 259 7.33 8.21 3.78
CA ARG A 259 6.15 9.06 3.96
C ARG A 259 4.99 8.51 3.15
N ALA A 260 3.82 8.46 3.78
CA ALA A 260 2.54 8.18 3.14
C ALA A 260 1.66 9.44 3.16
N ASN A 261 0.89 9.62 2.10
CA ASN A 261 -0.23 10.55 2.04
C ASN A 261 -1.48 9.84 2.50
N ALA A 262 -2.25 10.45 3.38
CA ALA A 262 -3.49 9.93 3.94
C ALA A 262 -4.64 10.91 3.70
N ILE A 263 -5.83 10.37 3.53
CA ILE A 263 -7.07 11.11 3.32
C ILE A 263 -8.23 10.43 4.04
N LYS A 264 -9.18 11.23 4.51
CA LYS A 264 -10.48 10.78 5.00
C LYS A 264 -11.57 11.76 4.57
N GLY A 265 -12.79 11.28 4.45
CA GLY A 265 -13.99 12.08 4.20
C GLY A 265 -15.21 11.33 4.71
N ARG A 266 -16.34 12.02 4.83
CA ARG A 266 -17.62 11.44 5.28
C ARG A 266 -18.63 11.37 4.16
N VAL A 267 -19.38 10.28 4.12
CA VAL A 267 -20.57 10.18 3.27
C VAL A 267 -21.59 11.20 3.78
N PRO A 268 -22.15 12.06 2.92
CA PRO A 268 -23.20 13.00 3.31
C PRO A 268 -24.38 12.32 4.03
N GLY A 269 -25.00 13.03 4.99
CA GLY A 269 -26.14 12.53 5.77
C GLY A 269 -27.47 12.66 5.06
#